data_812664c2dc47e8ce674b54f090197507
#
_entry.id   812664c2dc47e8ce674b54f090197507
#
_cell.length_a   1.000
_cell.length_b   1.000
_cell.length_c   1.000
_cell.angle_alpha   90.00
_cell.angle_beta   90.00
_cell.angle_gamma   90.00
#
_symmetry.space_group_name_H-M   'P 1'
#
loop_
_entity.id
_entity.type
_entity.pdbx_description
1 polymer ?
#
loop_
_entity_poly.entity_id
_entity_poly.type
_entity_poly.pdbx_seq_one_letter_code
_entity_poly.pdbx_strand_id
1 'polypeptide(L)'
;MTSVSYRFLFGLGLATAAGLASSQPVRTDPLAPLPPGSVRPQVTSTTRAAPASLAAQINAIGRGFNGIVGVSVVSLRDNWQADYNATRLFPQQSCSKLWVAVAAMDAVDKGRVSLNDKVTLGRSDLTLFHQPIRSKVLGGGHTTTLGSLLFTAITQSDNTANDKLMRSIGGPEAVRNMIEAKNLGSIRFYDGERALQSRIAGLIWSQSYSIGDAFYKARSALPTSVRKASFERYIRDPYDGAAPRAVAEGLARLQKGELLSPGSTRRLLSIMASTKTGGLRVRAALKPGWEWSHKTGTGQNFQGRIGGINDIGILTAPDGTAYAMAIMTIPNKSDGGAQELMREVTKAVIANHEARRGG
;
A
#
# COMPACT_ATOMS: atom_id res chain seq x y z
N MET A 1 56.24 58.72 32.98
CA MET A 1 57.33 58.55 32.00
C MET A 1 56.83 57.59 30.92
N THR A 2 56.69 58.15 29.72
CA THR A 2 56.66 57.63 28.37
C THR A 2 55.75 56.48 28.06
N SER A 3 54.63 56.90 27.41
CA SER A 3 53.73 56.11 26.60
C SER A 3 54.38 55.62 25.26
N VAL A 4 53.95 54.49 24.77
CA VAL A 4 53.99 54.21 23.34
C VAL A 4 52.65 53.62 22.90
N SER A 5 51.92 54.38 22.08
CA SER A 5 50.68 53.97 21.42
C SER A 5 50.98 53.14 20.17
N TYR A 6 50.26 52.04 20.00
CA TYR A 6 50.10 51.44 18.64
C TYR A 6 48.62 51.41 18.28
N ARG A 7 48.28 52.17 17.24
CA ARG A 7 47.00 52.13 16.56
C ARG A 7 47.05 51.00 15.54
N PHE A 8 46.08 50.09 15.61
CA PHE A 8 45.70 49.24 14.47
C PHE A 8 44.28 49.59 14.05
N LEU A 9 44.17 50.11 12.86
CA LEU A 9 42.91 50.24 12.11
C LEU A 9 42.51 48.84 11.61
N PHE A 10 41.30 48.41 11.97
CA PHE A 10 40.61 47.34 11.27
C PHE A 10 39.31 47.90 10.69
N GLY A 11 39.25 47.96 9.37
CA GLY A 11 38.06 48.36 8.63
C GLY A 11 36.96 47.32 8.75
N LEU A 12 35.77 47.77 9.15
CA LEU A 12 34.54 46.98 9.05
C LEU A 12 34.07 46.98 7.59
N GLY A 13 34.22 45.84 6.92
CA GLY A 13 33.50 45.56 5.68
C GLY A 13 32.17 44.86 6.05
N LEU A 14 31.06 45.62 5.97
CA LEU A 14 29.72 45.01 5.98
C LEU A 14 29.50 44.34 4.62
N ALA A 15 29.57 43.01 4.57
CA ALA A 15 29.07 42.23 3.44
C ALA A 15 27.63 41.83 3.75
N THR A 16 26.68 42.55 3.18
CA THR A 16 25.27 42.11 3.15
C THR A 16 25.13 40.98 2.14
N ALA A 17 25.12 39.74 2.64
CA ALA A 17 24.74 38.56 1.86
C ALA A 17 23.21 38.53 1.72
N ALA A 18 22.70 39.12 0.62
CA ALA A 18 21.33 38.86 0.20
C ALA A 18 21.24 37.42 -0.30
N GLY A 19 20.69 36.56 0.54
CA GLY A 19 20.39 35.16 0.19
C GLY A 19 19.27 35.13 -0.86
N LEU A 20 19.63 35.04 -2.13
CA LEU A 20 18.72 34.66 -3.20
C LEU A 20 18.28 33.19 -2.92
N ALA A 21 17.08 33.03 -2.41
CA ALA A 21 16.41 31.74 -2.41
C ALA A 21 16.20 31.33 -3.87
N SER A 22 17.12 30.54 -4.41
CA SER A 22 16.97 29.92 -5.72
C SER A 22 15.80 28.96 -5.65
N SER A 23 14.67 29.34 -6.20
CA SER A 23 13.58 28.44 -6.53
C SER A 23 14.12 27.43 -7.55
N GLN A 24 14.51 26.25 -7.06
CA GLN A 24 14.89 25.16 -7.97
C GLN A 24 13.70 24.84 -8.87
N PRO A 25 13.89 24.74 -10.19
CA PRO A 25 12.82 24.36 -11.08
C PRO A 25 12.31 22.97 -10.71
N VAL A 26 10.99 22.82 -10.64
CA VAL A 26 10.32 21.54 -10.45
C VAL A 26 10.78 20.61 -11.58
N ARG A 27 11.68 19.68 -11.28
CA ARG A 27 12.12 18.67 -12.25
C ARG A 27 10.97 17.75 -12.53
N THR A 28 10.38 17.85 -13.71
CA THR A 28 9.42 16.90 -14.22
C THR A 28 10.18 15.88 -15.07
N ASP A 29 10.32 14.64 -14.57
CA ASP A 29 10.73 13.51 -15.39
C ASP A 29 9.65 12.45 -15.39
N PRO A 30 8.59 12.62 -16.21
CA PRO A 30 7.52 11.61 -16.33
C PRO A 30 7.97 10.34 -17.07
N LEU A 31 9.19 10.32 -17.61
CA LEU A 31 9.66 9.27 -18.51
C LEU A 31 10.84 8.45 -17.96
N ALA A 32 11.33 8.73 -16.75
CA ALA A 32 12.40 7.92 -16.15
C ALA A 32 11.99 6.43 -16.10
N PRO A 33 12.90 5.51 -16.45
CA PRO A 33 12.64 4.08 -16.44
C PRO A 33 12.23 3.62 -15.02
N LEU A 34 11.36 2.61 -14.97
CA LEU A 34 10.99 1.95 -13.72
C LEU A 34 12.23 1.29 -13.12
N PRO A 35 12.37 1.26 -11.78
CA PRO A 35 13.37 0.39 -11.17
C PRO A 35 13.12 -1.05 -11.63
N PRO A 36 14.17 -1.83 -11.90
CA PRO A 36 14.02 -3.20 -12.36
C PRO A 36 13.32 -4.02 -11.28
N GLY A 37 12.03 -4.30 -11.49
CA GLY A 37 11.28 -5.27 -10.74
C GLY A 37 11.39 -6.59 -11.48
N SER A 38 12.17 -7.54 -10.98
CA SER A 38 12.24 -8.87 -11.54
C SER A 38 10.89 -9.56 -11.38
N VAL A 39 10.12 -9.64 -12.45
CA VAL A 39 8.98 -10.55 -12.52
C VAL A 39 9.57 -11.95 -12.74
N ARG A 40 9.85 -12.68 -11.65
CA ARG A 40 10.21 -14.10 -11.76
C ARG A 40 8.94 -14.92 -12.03
N PRO A 41 9.05 -16.01 -12.84
CA PRO A 41 7.94 -16.95 -12.99
C PRO A 41 7.51 -17.47 -11.62
N GLN A 42 6.19 -17.48 -11.37
CA GLN A 42 5.65 -18.10 -10.17
C GLN A 42 6.05 -19.56 -10.12
N VAL A 43 6.48 -20.02 -8.95
CA VAL A 43 6.48 -21.45 -8.62
C VAL A 43 5.04 -21.90 -8.75
N THR A 44 4.74 -22.79 -9.69
CA THR A 44 3.42 -23.35 -9.91
C THR A 44 3.01 -24.13 -8.66
N SER A 45 2.27 -23.48 -7.77
CA SER A 45 1.52 -24.17 -6.73
C SER A 45 0.55 -25.11 -7.44
N THR A 46 0.53 -26.38 -7.07
CA THR A 46 -0.44 -27.37 -7.56
C THR A 46 -1.80 -27.12 -6.92
N THR A 47 -2.38 -25.94 -7.16
CA THR A 47 -3.73 -25.62 -6.72
C THR A 47 -4.73 -26.33 -7.59
N ARG A 48 -5.75 -26.93 -6.96
CA ARG A 48 -6.88 -27.54 -7.67
C ARG A 48 -7.75 -26.47 -8.31
N ALA A 49 -8.50 -26.84 -9.36
CA ALA A 49 -9.55 -25.96 -9.86
C ALA A 49 -10.62 -25.74 -8.79
N ALA A 50 -11.10 -24.51 -8.70
CA ALA A 50 -12.23 -24.18 -7.84
C ALA A 50 -13.51 -24.90 -8.29
N PRO A 51 -14.53 -25.03 -7.41
CA PRO A 51 -15.85 -25.49 -7.80
C PRO A 51 -16.36 -24.72 -9.02
N ALA A 52 -16.84 -25.44 -10.03
CA ALA A 52 -17.20 -24.87 -11.33
C ALA A 52 -18.26 -23.76 -11.22
N SER A 53 -19.23 -23.92 -10.30
CA SER A 53 -20.26 -22.92 -10.01
C SER A 53 -19.67 -21.61 -9.47
N LEU A 54 -18.71 -21.68 -8.53
CA LEU A 54 -18.04 -20.51 -7.99
C LEU A 54 -17.18 -19.83 -9.06
N ALA A 55 -16.42 -20.60 -9.83
CA ALA A 55 -15.59 -20.06 -10.90
C ALA A 55 -16.47 -19.35 -11.97
N ALA A 56 -17.61 -19.92 -12.32
CA ALA A 56 -18.58 -19.31 -13.26
C ALA A 56 -19.15 -17.99 -12.70
N GLN A 57 -19.52 -17.95 -11.42
CA GLN A 57 -20.02 -16.74 -10.76
C GLN A 57 -18.96 -15.63 -10.73
N ILE A 58 -17.73 -15.93 -10.30
CA ILE A 58 -16.63 -14.94 -10.28
C ILE A 58 -16.36 -14.41 -11.69
N ASN A 59 -16.39 -15.26 -12.70
CA ASN A 59 -16.24 -14.86 -14.09
C ASN A 59 -17.39 -13.95 -14.57
N ALA A 60 -18.63 -14.25 -14.21
CA ALA A 60 -19.80 -13.43 -14.57
C ALA A 60 -19.73 -12.04 -13.90
N ILE A 61 -19.41 -11.99 -12.60
CA ILE A 61 -19.21 -10.75 -11.83
C ILE A 61 -18.10 -9.92 -12.47
N GLY A 62 -16.96 -10.54 -12.78
CA GLY A 62 -15.81 -9.85 -13.38
C GLY A 62 -16.13 -9.25 -14.76
N ARG A 63 -16.87 -9.99 -15.63
CA ARG A 63 -17.29 -9.50 -16.95
C ARG A 63 -18.30 -8.36 -16.88
N GLY A 64 -19.15 -8.33 -15.85
CA GLY A 64 -20.15 -7.28 -15.64
C GLY A 64 -19.58 -5.96 -15.13
N PHE A 65 -18.31 -5.91 -14.74
CA PHE A 65 -17.71 -4.73 -14.12
C PHE A 65 -17.40 -3.63 -15.14
N ASN A 66 -17.85 -2.39 -14.86
CA ASN A 66 -17.51 -1.22 -15.67
C ASN A 66 -16.12 -0.69 -15.31
N GLY A 67 -15.09 -1.32 -15.83
CA GLY A 67 -13.70 -1.01 -15.60
C GLY A 67 -12.79 -2.21 -15.85
N ILE A 68 -11.66 -2.23 -15.20
CA ILE A 68 -10.74 -3.36 -15.21
C ILE A 68 -10.74 -3.97 -13.81
N VAL A 69 -10.95 -5.27 -13.70
CA VAL A 69 -10.94 -5.99 -12.42
C VAL A 69 -10.11 -7.26 -12.54
N GLY A 70 -9.46 -7.59 -11.44
CA GLY A 70 -8.80 -8.86 -11.18
C GLY A 70 -9.25 -9.40 -9.83
N VAL A 71 -9.59 -10.69 -9.81
CA VAL A 71 -10.02 -11.41 -8.62
C VAL A 71 -9.21 -12.69 -8.50
N SER A 72 -8.75 -12.98 -7.29
CA SER A 72 -8.21 -14.29 -6.93
C SER A 72 -8.71 -14.69 -5.55
N VAL A 73 -9.22 -15.92 -5.43
CA VAL A 73 -9.69 -16.54 -4.19
C VAL A 73 -9.04 -17.90 -4.04
N VAL A 74 -8.32 -18.11 -2.93
CA VAL A 74 -7.65 -19.36 -2.60
C VAL A 74 -8.31 -19.97 -1.36
N SER A 75 -8.83 -21.22 -1.45
CA SER A 75 -9.25 -21.97 -0.28
C SER A 75 -8.03 -22.59 0.41
N LEU A 76 -7.81 -22.26 1.67
CA LEU A 76 -6.69 -22.81 2.43
C LEU A 76 -6.92 -24.27 2.85
N ARG A 77 -8.20 -24.68 3.06
CA ARG A 77 -8.57 -26.04 3.42
C ARG A 77 -8.47 -27.01 2.25
N ASP A 78 -9.09 -26.63 1.12
CA ASP A 78 -9.29 -27.54 -0.02
C ASP A 78 -8.22 -27.37 -1.10
N ASN A 79 -7.35 -26.37 -0.96
CA ASN A 79 -6.26 -26.03 -1.88
C ASN A 79 -6.73 -25.82 -3.33
N TRP A 80 -7.91 -25.18 -3.53
CA TRP A 80 -8.36 -24.71 -4.84
C TRP A 80 -8.21 -23.21 -4.98
N GLN A 81 -8.18 -22.76 -6.23
CA GLN A 81 -8.08 -21.36 -6.59
C GLN A 81 -9.10 -20.99 -7.68
N ALA A 82 -9.81 -19.88 -7.48
CA ALA A 82 -10.71 -19.27 -8.43
C ALA A 82 -10.17 -17.90 -8.86
N ASP A 83 -9.97 -17.71 -10.13
CA ASP A 83 -9.34 -16.52 -10.69
C ASP A 83 -10.18 -15.88 -11.79
N TYR A 84 -10.15 -14.54 -11.85
CA TYR A 84 -10.57 -13.75 -12.99
C TYR A 84 -9.53 -12.66 -13.25
N ASN A 85 -8.93 -12.63 -14.46
CA ASN A 85 -7.88 -11.66 -14.83
C ASN A 85 -6.76 -11.49 -13.76
N ALA A 86 -6.41 -12.60 -13.09
CA ALA A 86 -5.66 -12.58 -11.85
C ALA A 86 -4.13 -12.48 -12.04
N THR A 87 -3.62 -12.54 -13.28
CA THR A 87 -2.19 -12.44 -13.61
C THR A 87 -1.76 -11.04 -14.04
N ARG A 88 -2.72 -10.17 -14.37
CA ARG A 88 -2.46 -8.77 -14.69
C ARG A 88 -1.98 -8.02 -13.45
N LEU A 89 -1.03 -7.08 -13.64
CA LEU A 89 -0.63 -6.16 -12.57
C LEU A 89 -1.68 -5.05 -12.38
N PHE A 90 -2.13 -4.88 -11.16
CA PHE A 90 -3.02 -3.81 -10.73
C PHE A 90 -2.31 -2.85 -9.79
N PRO A 91 -2.63 -1.54 -9.82
CA PRO A 91 -2.21 -0.59 -8.80
C PRO A 91 -2.61 -1.06 -7.40
N GLN A 92 -1.65 -1.33 -6.52
CA GLN A 92 -1.96 -1.77 -5.14
C GLN A 92 -2.48 -0.63 -4.28
N GLN A 93 -1.94 0.57 -4.49
CA GLN A 93 -2.17 1.69 -3.58
C GLN A 93 -1.83 1.29 -2.13
N SER A 94 -2.64 1.66 -1.16
CA SER A 94 -2.40 1.31 0.25
C SER A 94 -2.43 -0.19 0.58
N CYS A 95 -2.79 -1.09 -0.36
CA CYS A 95 -2.60 -2.53 -0.15
C CYS A 95 -1.12 -2.90 -0.04
N SER A 96 -0.22 -2.14 -0.66
CA SER A 96 1.23 -2.31 -0.58
C SER A 96 1.78 -2.19 0.85
N LYS A 97 1.05 -1.54 1.77
CA LYS A 97 1.40 -1.46 3.20
C LYS A 97 1.41 -2.83 3.89
N LEU A 98 0.70 -3.81 3.36
CA LEU A 98 0.79 -5.18 3.84
C LEU A 98 2.22 -5.72 3.72
N TRP A 99 2.91 -5.43 2.62
CA TRP A 99 4.27 -5.91 2.41
C TRP A 99 5.29 -5.19 3.29
N VAL A 100 5.05 -3.91 3.61
CA VAL A 100 5.83 -3.20 4.65
C VAL A 100 5.62 -3.85 6.02
N ALA A 101 4.38 -4.23 6.34
CA ALA A 101 4.06 -4.91 7.59
C ALA A 101 4.71 -6.30 7.68
N VAL A 102 4.66 -7.10 6.60
CA VAL A 102 5.34 -8.40 6.54
C VAL A 102 6.85 -8.23 6.68
N ALA A 103 7.47 -7.25 5.99
CA ALA A 103 8.90 -6.96 6.10
C ALA A 103 9.30 -6.50 7.51
N ALA A 104 8.45 -5.70 8.17
CA ALA A 104 8.68 -5.29 9.55
C ALA A 104 8.62 -6.47 10.52
N MET A 105 7.64 -7.35 10.39
CA MET A 105 7.53 -8.55 11.22
C MET A 105 8.66 -9.55 10.93
N ASP A 106 9.10 -9.69 9.68
CA ASP A 106 10.28 -10.49 9.32
C ASP A 106 11.57 -9.92 9.94
N ALA A 107 11.68 -8.59 10.01
CA ALA A 107 12.79 -7.92 10.71
C ALA A 107 12.76 -8.19 12.23
N VAL A 108 11.56 -8.24 12.83
CA VAL A 108 11.37 -8.63 14.24
C VAL A 108 11.76 -10.09 14.46
N ASP A 109 11.29 -11.01 13.61
CA ASP A 109 11.61 -12.43 13.71
C ASP A 109 13.12 -12.71 13.59
N LYS A 110 13.84 -11.85 12.83
CA LYS A 110 15.29 -11.90 12.66
C LYS A 110 16.06 -11.14 13.76
N GLY A 111 15.39 -10.58 14.76
CA GLY A 111 15.99 -9.82 15.85
C GLY A 111 16.66 -8.50 15.42
N ARG A 112 16.34 -7.97 14.22
CA ARG A 112 16.92 -6.73 13.70
C ARG A 112 16.28 -5.47 14.30
N VAL A 113 15.02 -5.55 14.67
CA VAL A 113 14.24 -4.50 15.33
C VAL A 113 13.29 -5.13 16.35
N SER A 114 12.82 -4.31 17.30
CA SER A 114 11.76 -4.66 18.24
C SER A 114 10.51 -3.80 17.98
N LEU A 115 9.33 -4.37 18.13
CA LEU A 115 8.10 -3.58 18.08
C LEU A 115 8.00 -2.54 19.21
N ASN A 116 8.82 -2.67 20.25
CA ASN A 116 8.93 -1.72 21.36
C ASN A 116 9.94 -0.60 21.10
N ASP A 117 10.73 -0.70 20.02
CA ASP A 117 11.71 0.34 19.68
C ASP A 117 11.00 1.68 19.50
N LYS A 118 11.46 2.68 20.22
CA LYS A 118 10.93 4.04 20.17
C LYS A 118 11.46 4.77 18.95
N VAL A 119 10.57 5.47 18.28
CA VAL A 119 10.88 6.34 17.14
C VAL A 119 10.17 7.67 17.30
N THR A 120 10.82 8.73 16.89
CA THR A 120 10.24 10.08 16.88
C THR A 120 9.92 10.49 15.44
N LEU A 121 8.71 10.99 15.24
CA LEU A 121 8.26 11.59 13.99
C LEU A 121 8.30 13.10 14.12
N GLY A 122 8.96 13.76 13.16
CA GLY A 122 8.98 15.21 12.99
C GLY A 122 8.30 15.63 11.69
N ARG A 123 8.29 16.94 11.42
CA ARG A 123 7.69 17.50 10.19
C ARG A 123 8.29 16.89 8.91
N SER A 124 9.57 16.54 8.93
CA SER A 124 10.26 15.88 7.82
C SER A 124 9.77 14.46 7.56
N ASP A 125 9.04 13.83 8.48
CA ASP A 125 8.44 12.50 8.30
C ASP A 125 7.08 12.54 7.60
N LEU A 126 6.40 13.69 7.56
CA LEU A 126 5.08 13.82 6.95
C LEU A 126 5.10 13.47 5.45
N THR A 127 4.02 12.86 4.99
CA THR A 127 3.81 12.40 3.62
C THR A 127 2.68 13.17 2.93
N LEU A 128 1.88 12.53 2.09
CA LEU A 128 0.74 13.07 1.37
C LEU A 128 -0.57 12.39 1.78
N PHE A 129 -1.68 13.07 1.54
CA PHE A 129 -3.04 12.57 1.65
C PHE A 129 -3.41 12.08 3.06
N HIS A 130 -3.74 10.79 3.19
CA HIS A 130 -4.28 10.21 4.42
C HIS A 130 -3.18 9.97 5.46
N GLN A 131 -3.11 10.82 6.49
CA GLN A 131 -2.12 10.78 7.57
C GLN A 131 -2.77 11.13 8.92
N PRO A 132 -3.59 10.25 9.52
CA PRO A 132 -4.20 10.48 10.83
C PRO A 132 -3.22 10.92 11.93
N ILE A 133 -1.96 10.45 11.88
CA ILE A 133 -0.89 10.80 12.83
C ILE A 133 -0.41 12.27 12.70
N ARG A 134 -0.77 12.97 11.61
CA ARG A 134 -0.24 14.30 11.28
C ARG A 134 -0.47 15.34 12.39
N SER A 135 -1.64 15.36 13.00
CA SER A 135 -1.96 16.32 14.06
C SER A 135 -1.01 16.21 15.26
N LYS A 136 -0.68 14.99 15.66
CA LYS A 136 0.28 14.72 16.71
C LYS A 136 1.70 15.19 16.34
N VAL A 137 2.12 14.94 15.09
CA VAL A 137 3.44 15.36 14.59
C VAL A 137 3.56 16.89 14.54
N LEU A 138 2.51 17.59 14.13
CA LEU A 138 2.52 19.06 14.05
C LEU A 138 2.44 19.73 15.41
N GLY A 139 1.94 19.04 16.43
CA GLY A 139 1.83 19.51 17.80
C GLY A 139 3.15 19.51 18.60
N GLY A 140 4.31 19.37 17.95
CA GLY A 140 5.64 19.39 18.62
C GLY A 140 6.47 18.13 18.40
N GLY A 141 6.10 17.30 17.46
CA GLY A 141 6.67 15.97 17.22
C GLY A 141 5.89 14.88 17.94
N HIS A 142 6.14 13.64 17.55
CA HIS A 142 5.42 12.48 18.12
C HIS A 142 6.37 11.30 18.33
N THR A 143 6.66 10.98 19.57
CA THR A 143 7.41 9.77 19.93
C THR A 143 6.45 8.63 20.16
N THR A 144 6.70 7.50 19.51
CA THR A 144 5.86 6.29 19.53
C THR A 144 6.75 5.05 19.38
N THR A 145 6.15 3.88 19.15
CA THR A 145 6.88 2.63 18.93
C THR A 145 6.67 2.10 17.49
N LEU A 146 7.58 1.24 17.01
CA LEU A 146 7.40 0.55 15.73
C LEU A 146 6.10 -0.25 15.68
N GLY A 147 5.71 -0.89 16.78
CA GLY A 147 4.44 -1.61 16.89
C GLY A 147 3.22 -0.69 16.74
N SER A 148 3.26 0.52 17.28
CA SER A 148 2.20 1.52 17.11
C SER A 148 2.13 2.04 15.66
N LEU A 149 3.29 2.23 15.01
CA LEU A 149 3.33 2.61 13.59
C LEU A 149 2.74 1.51 12.71
N LEU A 150 3.14 0.24 12.95
CA LEU A 150 2.58 -0.93 12.25
C LEU A 150 1.06 -1.00 12.38
N PHE A 151 0.56 -0.88 13.62
CA PHE A 151 -0.88 -0.87 13.89
C PHE A 151 -1.60 0.25 13.14
N THR A 152 -1.08 1.47 13.22
CA THR A 152 -1.69 2.65 12.58
C THR A 152 -1.65 2.57 11.04
N ALA A 153 -0.52 2.10 10.48
CA ALA A 153 -0.35 1.92 9.03
C ALA A 153 -1.35 0.91 8.45
N ILE A 154 -1.61 -0.20 9.15
CA ILE A 154 -2.54 -1.23 8.68
C ILE A 154 -3.99 -0.85 8.97
N THR A 155 -4.32 -0.52 10.23
CA THR A 155 -5.72 -0.37 10.65
C THR A 155 -6.35 0.94 10.19
N GLN A 156 -5.57 2.02 10.11
CA GLN A 156 -6.01 3.34 9.68
C GLN A 156 -5.49 3.74 8.30
N SER A 157 -4.62 2.92 7.70
CA SER A 157 -4.00 3.23 6.40
C SER A 157 -3.17 4.52 6.38
N ASP A 158 -2.55 4.89 7.49
CA ASP A 158 -1.76 6.11 7.63
C ASP A 158 -0.47 6.05 6.80
N ASN A 159 -0.32 7.00 5.86
CA ASN A 159 0.81 7.06 4.95
C ASN A 159 2.13 7.41 5.65
N THR A 160 2.07 8.32 6.63
CA THR A 160 3.26 8.74 7.40
C THR A 160 3.74 7.65 8.33
N ALA A 161 2.83 6.97 9.02
CA ALA A 161 3.18 5.82 9.87
C ALA A 161 3.83 4.70 9.05
N ASN A 162 3.28 4.40 7.86
CA ASN A 162 3.82 3.40 6.95
C ASN A 162 5.24 3.74 6.47
N ASP A 163 5.44 4.97 5.97
CA ASP A 163 6.75 5.38 5.45
C ASP A 163 7.81 5.48 6.57
N LYS A 164 7.40 5.86 7.79
CA LYS A 164 8.32 5.83 8.95
C LYS A 164 8.69 4.41 9.32
N LEU A 165 7.72 3.49 9.42
CA LEU A 165 7.96 2.06 9.68
C LEU A 165 8.90 1.47 8.63
N MET A 166 8.61 1.69 7.34
CA MET A 166 9.43 1.23 6.22
C MET A 166 10.89 1.70 6.35
N ARG A 167 11.10 2.99 6.62
CA ARG A 167 12.46 3.53 6.80
C ARG A 167 13.17 2.94 8.01
N SER A 168 12.44 2.65 9.08
CA SER A 168 13.02 2.07 10.31
C SER A 168 13.52 0.64 10.14
N ILE A 169 13.08 -0.08 9.10
CA ILE A 169 13.48 -1.47 8.81
C ILE A 169 14.47 -1.59 7.65
N GLY A 170 15.02 -0.46 7.15
CA GLY A 170 15.99 -0.44 6.06
C GLY A 170 15.46 0.08 4.72
N GLY A 171 14.31 0.77 4.73
CA GLY A 171 13.77 1.46 3.56
C GLY A 171 13.07 0.54 2.53
N PRO A 172 12.78 1.08 1.34
CA PRO A 172 12.06 0.34 0.31
C PRO A 172 12.82 -0.90 -0.18
N GLU A 173 14.16 -0.88 -0.16
CA GLU A 173 14.98 -2.04 -0.51
C GLU A 173 14.73 -3.22 0.44
N ALA A 174 14.60 -2.99 1.74
CA ALA A 174 14.30 -4.06 2.69
C ALA A 174 12.96 -4.75 2.37
N VAL A 175 11.96 -3.99 1.89
CA VAL A 175 10.68 -4.55 1.47
C VAL A 175 10.82 -5.35 0.18
N ARG A 176 11.53 -4.83 -0.83
CA ARG A 176 11.80 -5.53 -2.10
C ARG A 176 12.57 -6.84 -1.86
N ASN A 177 13.62 -6.78 -1.06
CA ASN A 177 14.42 -7.95 -0.70
C ASN A 177 13.59 -9.02 0.05
N MET A 178 12.66 -8.60 0.92
CA MET A 178 11.72 -9.52 1.58
C MET A 178 10.79 -10.18 0.57
N ILE A 179 10.21 -9.41 -0.36
CA ILE A 179 9.31 -9.92 -1.42
C ILE A 179 10.04 -10.97 -2.26
N GLU A 180 11.28 -10.69 -2.64
CA GLU A 180 12.11 -11.61 -3.43
C GLU A 180 12.50 -12.86 -2.63
N ALA A 181 13.03 -12.70 -1.41
CA ALA A 181 13.48 -13.81 -0.56
C ALA A 181 12.33 -14.75 -0.17
N LYS A 182 11.11 -14.22 -0.04
CA LYS A 182 9.91 -15.01 0.25
C LYS A 182 9.24 -15.56 -1.02
N ASN A 183 9.75 -15.29 -2.21
CA ASN A 183 9.16 -15.69 -3.49
C ASN A 183 7.67 -15.33 -3.59
N LEU A 184 7.34 -14.06 -3.40
CA LEU A 184 5.93 -13.60 -3.42
C LEU A 184 5.40 -13.36 -4.85
N GLY A 185 6.14 -13.72 -5.89
CA GLY A 185 5.69 -13.65 -7.28
C GLY A 185 5.56 -12.24 -7.82
N SER A 186 4.51 -12.02 -8.61
CA SER A 186 4.28 -10.76 -9.32
C SER A 186 3.76 -9.66 -8.39
N ILE A 187 4.58 -9.25 -7.43
CA ILE A 187 4.32 -8.15 -6.49
C ILE A 187 5.48 -7.18 -6.57
N ARG A 188 5.21 -5.93 -6.97
CA ARG A 188 6.17 -4.82 -6.97
C ARG A 188 6.00 -3.96 -5.74
N PHE A 189 7.08 -3.37 -5.28
CA PHE A 189 7.06 -2.34 -4.24
C PHE A 189 7.88 -1.13 -4.71
N TYR A 190 7.27 0.06 -4.65
CA TYR A 190 7.92 1.31 -5.01
C TYR A 190 8.63 1.96 -3.79
N ASP A 191 9.01 3.24 -3.89
CA ASP A 191 9.83 3.93 -2.89
C ASP A 191 9.03 4.57 -1.74
N GLY A 192 7.89 3.97 -1.40
CA GLY A 192 6.99 4.46 -0.35
C GLY A 192 5.98 5.49 -0.86
N GLU A 193 5.12 5.95 0.05
CA GLU A 193 3.96 6.79 -0.28
C GLU A 193 4.34 8.14 -0.88
N ARG A 194 5.41 8.76 -0.39
CA ARG A 194 5.88 10.06 -0.88
C ARG A 194 6.18 10.02 -2.37
N ALA A 195 7.04 9.09 -2.76
CA ALA A 195 7.49 8.93 -4.13
C ALA A 195 6.35 8.45 -5.03
N LEU A 196 5.59 7.43 -4.57
CA LEU A 196 4.48 6.86 -5.33
C LEU A 196 3.42 7.90 -5.66
N GLN A 197 2.90 8.60 -4.65
CA GLN A 197 1.80 9.53 -4.83
C GLN A 197 2.20 10.77 -5.65
N SER A 198 3.45 11.24 -5.50
CA SER A 198 3.96 12.32 -6.33
C SER A 198 4.09 11.91 -7.79
N ARG A 199 4.65 10.72 -8.04
CA ARG A 199 4.87 10.23 -9.40
C ARG A 199 3.58 9.94 -10.16
N ILE A 200 2.56 9.42 -9.50
CA ILE A 200 1.21 9.25 -10.08
C ILE A 200 0.65 10.58 -10.58
N ALA A 201 0.89 11.65 -9.82
CA ALA A 201 0.46 13.01 -10.16
C ALA A 201 1.32 13.71 -11.25
N GLY A 202 2.43 13.09 -11.68
CA GLY A 202 3.39 13.70 -12.61
C GLY A 202 4.43 14.60 -11.93
N LEU A 203 4.62 14.46 -10.61
CA LEU A 203 5.53 15.26 -9.79
C LEU A 203 6.68 14.41 -9.25
N ILE A 204 7.80 15.05 -8.93
CA ILE A 204 8.85 14.51 -8.08
C ILE A 204 8.57 14.99 -6.66
N TRP A 205 8.77 14.11 -5.66
CA TRP A 205 8.53 14.45 -4.27
C TRP A 205 9.32 15.70 -3.82
N SER A 206 8.63 16.57 -3.11
CA SER A 206 9.20 17.65 -2.32
C SER A 206 8.57 17.64 -0.93
N GLN A 207 9.37 17.87 0.11
CA GLN A 207 8.88 17.91 1.50
C GLN A 207 7.81 19.00 1.69
N SER A 208 7.85 20.08 0.92
CA SER A 208 6.83 21.14 0.94
C SER A 208 5.43 20.62 0.64
N TYR A 209 5.29 19.53 -0.12
CA TYR A 209 4.01 18.92 -0.46
C TYR A 209 3.28 18.30 0.73
N SER A 210 3.99 18.00 1.81
CA SER A 210 3.37 17.43 3.01
C SER A 210 2.54 18.43 3.82
N ILE A 211 2.64 19.74 3.52
CA ILE A 211 2.04 20.82 4.29
C ILE A 211 1.07 21.63 3.43
N GLY A 212 -0.10 21.93 3.99
CA GLY A 212 -1.11 22.77 3.34
C GLY A 212 -1.58 22.21 2.00
N ASP A 213 -1.68 23.09 1.02
CA ASP A 213 -2.16 22.82 -0.34
C ASP A 213 -1.03 22.77 -1.40
N ALA A 214 0.23 22.80 -0.97
CA ALA A 214 1.40 22.87 -1.86
C ALA A 214 1.42 21.77 -2.92
N PHE A 215 1.06 20.53 -2.55
CA PHE A 215 0.93 19.43 -3.50
C PHE A 215 -0.14 19.71 -4.57
N TYR A 216 -1.31 20.18 -4.15
CA TYR A 216 -2.42 20.44 -5.06
C TYR A 216 -2.10 21.59 -6.01
N LYS A 217 -1.45 22.65 -5.51
CA LYS A 217 -0.96 23.78 -6.35
C LYS A 217 0.06 23.30 -7.38
N ALA A 218 1.08 22.54 -6.95
CA ALA A 218 2.09 22.00 -7.86
C ALA A 218 1.47 21.08 -8.92
N ARG A 219 0.55 20.20 -8.53
CA ARG A 219 -0.17 19.33 -9.46
C ARG A 219 -1.03 20.11 -10.44
N SER A 220 -1.74 21.15 -9.99
CA SER A 220 -2.62 21.97 -10.83
C SER A 220 -1.83 22.84 -11.81
N ALA A 221 -0.59 23.21 -11.47
CA ALA A 221 0.30 23.96 -12.35
C ALA A 221 0.85 23.12 -13.52
N LEU A 222 0.79 21.78 -13.42
CA LEU A 222 1.18 20.91 -14.53
C LEU A 222 0.16 20.97 -15.67
N PRO A 223 0.61 20.97 -16.95
CA PRO A 223 -0.28 20.80 -18.09
C PRO A 223 -1.15 19.53 -17.92
N THR A 224 -2.41 19.63 -18.33
CA THR A 224 -3.34 18.49 -18.26
C THR A 224 -2.82 17.25 -19.01
N SER A 225 -2.11 17.47 -20.13
CA SER A 225 -1.47 16.39 -20.90
C SER A 225 -0.42 15.64 -20.10
N VAL A 226 0.42 16.33 -19.33
CA VAL A 226 1.44 15.71 -18.44
C VAL A 226 0.76 14.91 -17.34
N ARG A 227 -0.24 15.47 -16.68
CA ARG A 227 -1.02 14.80 -15.64
C ARG A 227 -1.71 13.55 -16.16
N LYS A 228 -2.32 13.65 -17.36
CA LYS A 228 -2.96 12.52 -18.04
C LYS A 228 -1.95 11.42 -18.37
N ALA A 229 -0.83 11.78 -18.99
CA ALA A 229 0.21 10.83 -19.37
C ALA A 229 0.77 10.07 -18.15
N SER A 230 1.03 10.77 -17.04
CA SER A 230 1.51 10.15 -15.79
C SER A 230 0.49 9.18 -15.19
N PHE A 231 -0.79 9.58 -15.13
CA PHE A 231 -1.87 8.75 -14.60
C PHE A 231 -2.12 7.51 -15.48
N GLU A 232 -2.21 7.66 -16.81
CA GLU A 232 -2.42 6.56 -17.74
C GLU A 232 -1.23 5.58 -17.77
N ARG A 233 0.01 6.10 -17.65
CA ARG A 233 1.19 5.26 -17.49
C ARG A 233 1.10 4.41 -16.23
N TYR A 234 0.73 5.01 -15.11
CA TYR A 234 0.57 4.29 -13.83
C TYR A 234 -0.50 3.22 -13.91
N ILE A 235 -1.65 3.48 -14.53
CA ILE A 235 -2.71 2.47 -14.72
C ILE A 235 -2.27 1.32 -15.62
N ARG A 236 -1.49 1.61 -16.67
CA ARG A 236 -1.04 0.60 -17.62
C ARG A 236 0.06 -0.27 -17.05
N ASP A 237 1.01 0.33 -16.34
CA ASP A 237 2.19 -0.33 -15.75
C ASP A 237 2.47 0.27 -14.36
N PRO A 238 1.74 -0.18 -13.31
CA PRO A 238 1.82 0.41 -11.99
C PRO A 238 3.16 0.15 -11.32
N TYR A 239 3.74 1.22 -10.73
CA TYR A 239 5.02 1.19 -10.03
C TYR A 239 4.98 0.25 -8.81
N ASP A 240 3.84 0.20 -8.13
CA ASP A 240 3.52 -0.69 -7.01
C ASP A 240 2.65 -1.88 -7.46
N GLY A 241 2.73 -2.27 -8.73
CA GLY A 241 1.83 -3.25 -9.33
C GLY A 241 1.88 -4.62 -8.66
N ALA A 242 0.70 -5.23 -8.45
CA ALA A 242 0.62 -6.62 -8.04
C ALA A 242 -0.45 -7.39 -8.83
N ALA A 243 -0.19 -8.67 -9.08
CA ALA A 243 -1.15 -9.58 -9.64
C ALA A 243 -2.06 -10.13 -8.52
N PRO A 244 -3.40 -10.10 -8.66
CA PRO A 244 -4.31 -10.62 -7.64
C PRO A 244 -3.99 -12.05 -7.22
N ARG A 245 -3.55 -12.91 -8.15
CA ARG A 245 -3.09 -14.27 -7.85
C ARG A 245 -1.92 -14.27 -6.87
N ALA A 246 -0.87 -13.52 -7.15
CA ALA A 246 0.30 -13.45 -6.29
C ALA A 246 -0.03 -12.88 -4.89
N VAL A 247 -0.95 -11.91 -4.82
CA VAL A 247 -1.43 -11.35 -3.55
C VAL A 247 -2.21 -12.40 -2.75
N ALA A 248 -3.15 -13.13 -3.37
CA ALA A 248 -3.94 -14.16 -2.70
C ALA A 248 -3.06 -15.33 -2.23
N GLU A 249 -2.12 -15.78 -3.06
CA GLU A 249 -1.13 -16.81 -2.68
C GLU A 249 -0.23 -16.35 -1.53
N GLY A 250 0.26 -15.10 -1.56
CA GLY A 250 1.04 -14.51 -0.48
C GLY A 250 0.26 -14.44 0.84
N LEU A 251 -1.02 -14.04 0.77
CA LEU A 251 -1.93 -14.06 1.93
C LEU A 251 -2.19 -15.47 2.46
N ALA A 252 -2.39 -16.45 1.57
CA ALA A 252 -2.58 -17.84 1.96
C ALA A 252 -1.33 -18.38 2.68
N ARG A 253 -0.14 -18.07 2.19
CA ARG A 253 1.14 -18.44 2.83
C ARG A 253 1.34 -17.71 4.16
N LEU A 254 0.92 -16.43 4.26
CA LEU A 254 0.92 -15.71 5.53
C LEU A 254 0.02 -16.41 6.55
N GLN A 255 -1.21 -16.78 6.18
CA GLN A 255 -2.15 -17.48 7.07
C GLN A 255 -1.64 -18.84 7.52
N LYS A 256 -0.92 -19.56 6.65
CA LYS A 256 -0.29 -20.85 6.97
C LYS A 256 0.97 -20.74 7.83
N GLY A 257 1.46 -19.53 8.11
CA GLY A 257 2.70 -19.30 8.86
C GLY A 257 3.99 -19.56 8.04
N GLU A 258 3.90 -19.58 6.71
CA GLU A 258 5.05 -19.84 5.84
C GLU A 258 5.93 -18.59 5.62
N LEU A 259 5.43 -17.39 5.96
CA LEU A 259 6.16 -16.13 5.75
C LEU A 259 6.84 -15.61 7.01
N LEU A 260 6.27 -15.88 8.18
CA LEU A 260 6.68 -15.31 9.47
C LEU A 260 6.64 -16.37 10.56
N SER A 261 7.28 -16.09 11.71
CA SER A 261 7.12 -16.94 12.90
C SER A 261 5.64 -17.05 13.33
N PRO A 262 5.24 -18.10 14.07
CA PRO A 262 3.86 -18.24 14.53
C PRO A 262 3.37 -17.05 15.35
N GLY A 263 4.23 -16.42 16.16
CA GLY A 263 3.90 -15.25 16.96
C GLY A 263 3.64 -14.02 16.09
N SER A 264 4.54 -13.76 15.14
CA SER A 264 4.43 -12.65 14.19
C SER A 264 3.26 -12.80 13.26
N THR A 265 2.98 -14.02 12.78
CA THR A 265 1.81 -14.33 11.95
C THR A 265 0.51 -13.99 12.68
N ARG A 266 0.30 -14.54 13.89
CA ARG A 266 -0.91 -14.25 14.68
C ARG A 266 -1.07 -12.75 14.94
N ARG A 267 0.01 -12.08 15.32
CA ARG A 267 -0.01 -10.64 15.59
C ARG A 267 -0.41 -9.82 14.37
N LEU A 268 0.17 -10.11 13.20
CA LEU A 268 -0.16 -9.37 11.98
C LEU A 268 -1.60 -9.61 11.55
N LEU A 269 -2.09 -10.84 11.58
CA LEU A 269 -3.48 -11.17 11.26
C LEU A 269 -4.47 -10.50 12.22
N SER A 270 -4.19 -10.45 13.52
CA SER A 270 -4.98 -9.71 14.51
C SER A 270 -5.03 -8.20 14.23
N ILE A 271 -3.89 -7.61 13.81
CA ILE A 271 -3.87 -6.20 13.39
C ILE A 271 -4.73 -6.01 12.14
N MET A 272 -4.64 -6.90 11.15
CA MET A 272 -5.46 -6.86 9.94
C MET A 272 -6.96 -6.99 10.23
N ALA A 273 -7.35 -7.84 11.19
CA ALA A 273 -8.74 -7.97 11.65
C ALA A 273 -9.28 -6.66 12.26
N SER A 274 -8.39 -5.84 12.84
CA SER A 274 -8.71 -4.55 13.44
C SER A 274 -8.79 -3.39 12.43
N THR A 275 -8.69 -3.66 11.13
CA THR A 275 -8.73 -2.64 10.07
C THR A 275 -10.05 -1.88 10.09
N LYS A 276 -9.97 -0.53 10.07
CA LYS A 276 -11.13 0.38 10.18
C LYS A 276 -11.64 0.88 8.83
N THR A 277 -10.84 0.74 7.77
CA THR A 277 -11.18 1.22 6.42
C THR A 277 -11.99 0.19 5.64
N GLY A 278 -12.72 0.60 4.59
CA GLY A 278 -13.41 -0.30 3.66
C GLY A 278 -14.72 -0.91 4.18
N GLY A 279 -15.43 -0.24 5.09
CA GLY A 279 -16.69 -0.74 5.65
C GLY A 279 -17.78 -1.09 4.62
N LEU A 280 -17.75 -0.46 3.43
CA LEU A 280 -18.70 -0.71 2.34
C LEU A 280 -18.22 -1.74 1.30
N ARG A 281 -17.01 -2.35 1.49
CA ARG A 281 -16.41 -3.35 0.60
C ARG A 281 -16.76 -4.77 1.06
N VAL A 282 -15.80 -5.67 1.06
CA VAL A 282 -15.95 -7.07 1.51
C VAL A 282 -16.71 -7.17 2.84
N ARG A 283 -16.34 -6.33 3.82
CA ARG A 283 -16.95 -6.34 5.16
C ARG A 283 -18.48 -6.15 5.14
N ALA A 284 -19.03 -5.37 4.22
CA ALA A 284 -20.46 -5.15 4.12
C ALA A 284 -21.28 -6.36 3.64
N ALA A 285 -20.62 -7.42 3.16
CA ALA A 285 -21.25 -8.66 2.72
C ALA A 285 -21.09 -9.82 3.71
N LEU A 286 -20.46 -9.58 4.85
CA LEU A 286 -20.24 -10.64 5.85
C LEU A 286 -21.56 -11.05 6.50
N LYS A 287 -21.71 -12.34 6.72
CA LYS A 287 -22.75 -12.93 7.56
C LYS A 287 -22.27 -13.04 9.02
N PRO A 288 -23.18 -13.24 9.99
CA PRO A 288 -22.79 -13.48 11.38
C PRO A 288 -21.76 -14.60 11.53
N GLY A 289 -20.73 -14.37 12.35
CA GLY A 289 -19.65 -15.29 12.60
C GLY A 289 -18.54 -15.33 11.53
N TRP A 290 -18.69 -14.62 10.39
CA TRP A 290 -17.61 -14.46 9.42
C TRP A 290 -16.71 -13.30 9.80
N GLU A 291 -15.41 -13.46 9.58
CA GLU A 291 -14.39 -12.45 9.88
C GLU A 291 -13.61 -12.04 8.62
N TRP A 292 -13.15 -10.79 8.57
CA TRP A 292 -12.33 -10.25 7.48
C TRP A 292 -11.10 -9.55 8.02
N SER A 293 -9.93 -10.21 7.92
CA SER A 293 -8.62 -9.66 8.24
C SER A 293 -8.00 -9.09 6.97
N HIS A 294 -7.88 -7.75 6.84
CA HIS A 294 -7.67 -7.17 5.52
C HIS A 294 -6.86 -5.88 5.46
N LYS A 295 -6.56 -5.48 4.23
CA LYS A 295 -6.03 -4.16 3.88
C LYS A 295 -6.71 -3.61 2.64
N THR A 296 -7.11 -2.34 2.69
CA THR A 296 -7.71 -1.63 1.56
C THR A 296 -6.71 -0.77 0.81
N GLY A 297 -6.97 -0.53 -0.47
CA GLY A 297 -6.29 0.44 -1.31
C GLY A 297 -7.26 1.35 -2.04
N THR A 298 -6.97 2.66 -2.12
CA THR A 298 -7.75 3.64 -2.89
C THR A 298 -6.78 4.62 -3.53
N GLY A 299 -6.89 4.77 -4.85
CA GLY A 299 -6.00 5.59 -5.65
C GLY A 299 -6.48 7.01 -5.87
N GLN A 300 -5.60 7.80 -6.49
CA GLN A 300 -5.92 9.15 -6.93
C GLN A 300 -6.99 9.11 -8.03
N ASN A 301 -7.79 10.18 -8.08
CA ASN A 301 -8.75 10.41 -9.14
C ASN A 301 -8.15 11.37 -10.19
N PHE A 302 -8.34 11.03 -11.46
CA PHE A 302 -8.08 11.90 -12.58
C PHE A 302 -9.27 11.87 -13.55
N GLN A 303 -9.97 12.99 -13.68
CA GLN A 303 -11.14 13.16 -14.56
C GLN A 303 -12.21 12.06 -14.36
N GLY A 304 -12.51 11.73 -13.10
CA GLY A 304 -13.51 10.74 -12.74
C GLY A 304 -13.00 9.29 -12.67
N ARG A 305 -11.88 8.96 -13.31
CA ARG A 305 -11.25 7.63 -13.23
C ARG A 305 -10.38 7.51 -11.99
N ILE A 306 -10.51 6.41 -11.25
CA ILE A 306 -9.74 6.14 -10.04
C ILE A 306 -8.63 5.13 -10.33
N GLY A 307 -7.41 5.44 -9.86
CA GLY A 307 -6.22 4.63 -10.06
C GLY A 307 -6.13 3.41 -9.13
N GLY A 308 -7.26 2.80 -8.80
CA GLY A 308 -7.40 1.57 -8.02
C GLY A 308 -8.37 1.71 -6.85
N ILE A 309 -9.27 0.75 -6.71
CA ILE A 309 -10.08 0.49 -5.51
C ILE A 309 -9.94 -0.99 -5.22
N ASN A 310 -9.32 -1.32 -4.08
CA ASN A 310 -8.90 -2.69 -3.78
C ASN A 310 -9.27 -3.09 -2.36
N ASP A 311 -9.53 -4.37 -2.15
CA ASP A 311 -9.63 -4.99 -0.84
C ASP A 311 -8.98 -6.38 -0.90
N ILE A 312 -8.01 -6.64 -0.02
CA ILE A 312 -7.22 -7.87 0.01
C ILE A 312 -7.13 -8.41 1.44
N GLY A 313 -7.26 -9.70 1.64
CA GLY A 313 -7.21 -10.24 3.01
C GLY A 313 -7.59 -11.71 3.13
N ILE A 314 -7.86 -12.10 4.36
CA ILE A 314 -8.30 -13.44 4.76
C ILE A 314 -9.74 -13.37 5.23
N LEU A 315 -10.62 -14.07 4.54
CA LEU A 315 -12.00 -14.31 4.92
C LEU A 315 -12.08 -15.61 5.71
N THR A 316 -12.53 -15.55 6.96
CA THR A 316 -12.63 -16.71 7.83
C THR A 316 -14.09 -17.03 8.14
N ALA A 317 -14.50 -18.27 7.86
CA ALA A 317 -15.83 -18.78 8.15
C ALA A 317 -15.99 -19.15 9.64
N PRO A 318 -17.24 -19.27 10.16
CA PRO A 318 -17.50 -19.65 11.54
C PRO A 318 -16.88 -21.01 11.96
N ASP A 319 -16.65 -21.91 11.00
CA ASP A 319 -16.00 -23.22 11.24
C ASP A 319 -14.47 -23.18 11.16
N GLY A 320 -13.87 -21.97 11.04
CA GLY A 320 -12.44 -21.75 10.93
C GLY A 320 -11.87 -21.97 9.52
N THR A 321 -12.69 -22.29 8.51
CA THR A 321 -12.22 -22.35 7.11
C THR A 321 -11.82 -20.97 6.63
N ALA A 322 -10.61 -20.85 6.10
CA ALA A 322 -10.08 -19.58 5.63
C ALA A 322 -9.92 -19.54 4.10
N TYR A 323 -10.20 -18.35 3.54
CA TYR A 323 -10.04 -18.02 2.13
C TYR A 323 -9.15 -16.79 1.99
N ALA A 324 -8.05 -16.90 1.27
CA ALA A 324 -7.25 -15.75 0.91
C ALA A 324 -7.86 -15.10 -0.33
N MET A 325 -8.18 -13.81 -0.26
CA MET A 325 -8.86 -13.09 -1.33
C MET A 325 -8.11 -11.83 -1.73
N ALA A 326 -7.99 -11.61 -3.03
CA ALA A 326 -7.51 -10.34 -3.60
C ALA A 326 -8.50 -9.86 -4.65
N ILE A 327 -9.15 -8.73 -4.39
CA ILE A 327 -10.09 -8.09 -5.32
C ILE A 327 -9.54 -6.70 -5.64
N MET A 328 -9.04 -6.53 -6.87
CA MET A 328 -8.34 -5.33 -7.30
C MET A 328 -9.01 -4.75 -8.54
N THR A 329 -9.32 -3.46 -8.50
CA THR A 329 -10.12 -2.81 -9.56
C THR A 329 -9.51 -1.49 -10.01
N ILE A 330 -9.79 -1.13 -11.27
CA ILE A 330 -9.57 0.20 -11.86
C ILE A 330 -10.91 0.61 -12.46
N PRO A 331 -11.81 1.25 -11.71
CA PRO A 331 -13.11 1.64 -12.22
C PRO A 331 -13.02 2.79 -13.22
N ASN A 332 -13.85 2.74 -14.27
CA ASN A 332 -13.93 3.82 -15.28
C ASN A 332 -14.62 5.08 -14.75
N LYS A 333 -15.46 4.94 -13.72
CA LYS A 333 -16.11 6.04 -12.99
C LYS A 333 -15.91 5.83 -11.49
N SER A 334 -16.17 6.86 -10.68
CA SER A 334 -16.00 6.76 -9.23
C SER A 334 -16.84 5.63 -8.62
N ASP A 335 -16.22 4.78 -7.93
CA ASP A 335 -16.39 3.91 -6.76
C ASP A 335 -17.54 2.91 -6.63
N GLY A 336 -18.81 3.26 -6.84
CA GLY A 336 -19.94 2.43 -6.42
C GLY A 336 -19.92 1.00 -6.96
N GLY A 337 -19.56 0.84 -8.23
CA GLY A 337 -19.48 -0.49 -8.85
C GLY A 337 -18.38 -1.38 -8.29
N ALA A 338 -17.24 -0.79 -7.86
CA ALA A 338 -16.15 -1.56 -7.27
C ALA A 338 -16.52 -2.14 -5.90
N GLN A 339 -17.24 -1.36 -5.08
CA GLN A 339 -17.71 -1.82 -3.77
C GLN A 339 -18.77 -2.92 -3.91
N GLU A 340 -19.71 -2.77 -4.85
CA GLU A 340 -20.71 -3.80 -5.14
C GLU A 340 -20.06 -5.10 -5.62
N LEU A 341 -19.15 -5.02 -6.59
CA LEU A 341 -18.41 -6.18 -7.07
C LEU A 341 -17.72 -6.94 -5.93
N MET A 342 -17.08 -6.23 -4.98
CA MET A 342 -16.44 -6.84 -3.82
C MET A 342 -17.46 -7.58 -2.94
N ARG A 343 -18.64 -7.00 -2.73
CA ARG A 343 -19.73 -7.67 -2.00
C ARG A 343 -20.25 -8.90 -2.73
N GLU A 344 -20.44 -8.82 -4.03
CA GLU A 344 -20.91 -9.96 -4.84
C GLU A 344 -19.91 -11.13 -4.84
N VAL A 345 -18.61 -10.85 -5.03
CA VAL A 345 -17.57 -11.89 -4.91
C VAL A 345 -17.60 -12.52 -3.52
N THR A 346 -17.73 -11.71 -2.46
CA THR A 346 -17.79 -12.22 -1.10
C THR A 346 -19.01 -13.09 -0.86
N LYS A 347 -20.19 -12.67 -1.33
CA LYS A 347 -21.43 -13.46 -1.25
C LYS A 347 -21.30 -14.79 -1.98
N ALA A 348 -20.67 -14.80 -3.16
CA ALA A 348 -20.43 -16.02 -3.92
C ALA A 348 -19.53 -17.02 -3.18
N VAL A 349 -18.45 -16.53 -2.52
CA VAL A 349 -17.56 -17.37 -1.70
C VAL A 349 -18.31 -17.94 -0.50
N ILE A 350 -19.07 -17.11 0.23
CA ILE A 350 -19.88 -17.51 1.39
C ILE A 350 -20.93 -18.57 0.98
N ALA A 351 -21.67 -18.33 -0.10
CA ALA A 351 -22.69 -19.27 -0.58
C ALA A 351 -22.09 -20.63 -1.00
N ASN A 352 -20.94 -20.61 -1.68
CA ASN A 352 -20.20 -21.82 -2.02
C ASN A 352 -19.74 -22.61 -0.77
N HIS A 353 -19.28 -21.89 0.26
CA HIS A 353 -18.90 -22.55 1.53
C HIS A 353 -20.10 -23.21 2.19
N GLU A 354 -21.23 -22.52 2.30
CA GLU A 354 -22.46 -23.00 2.95
C GLU A 354 -23.06 -24.21 2.20
N ALA A 355 -23.12 -24.16 0.85
CA ALA A 355 -23.62 -25.26 0.04
C ALA A 355 -22.85 -26.57 0.25
N ARG A 356 -21.55 -26.50 0.52
CA ARG A 356 -20.71 -27.68 0.77
C ARG A 356 -20.85 -28.28 2.17
N ARG A 357 -21.54 -27.60 3.08
CA ARG A 357 -21.82 -28.07 4.45
C ARG A 357 -23.20 -28.72 4.57
N GLY A 358 -24.09 -28.43 3.61
CA GLY A 358 -25.45 -28.95 3.60
C GLY A 358 -25.65 -30.23 2.75
N GLY A 359 -24.60 -30.68 2.07
CA GLY A 359 -24.54 -31.94 1.34
C GLY A 359 -23.52 -32.89 1.96
#